data_e61c0c4ad79f3d54a19b2c11983f7fc3
#
_entry.id   e61c0c4ad79f3d54a19b2c11983f7fc3
#
_cell.length_a   1.000
_cell.length_b   1.000
_cell.length_c   1.000
_cell.angle_alpha   90.00
_cell.angle_beta   90.00
_cell.angle_gamma   90.00
#
_symmetry.space_group_name_H-M   'P 1'
#
loop_
_entity.id
_entity.type
_entity.pdbx_description
1 polymer ?
#
loop_
_entity_poly.entity_id
_entity_poly.type
_entity_poly.pdbx_seq_one_letter_code
_entity_poly.pdbx_strand_id
1 'polypeptide(L)'
;NFGALKDDLAKTQLICDLKKQYGLPSTFATSWSKKHSPQVQEIVLLLNQNGLLPHYQLALQTLTPLALELSNRKNMAANKYQPIAKAMAEADVPIAAELIWGLPGDNLADFERNLDTLLATFPNINIFGYTLLPGTEFYEKRHEYQIKAIPVAGYGKAKGEYVVGCHTFSEQEGIEGYFLISAHIILIHGHLLPLTTRFMALEGSVPVSTLLRKVL
;
A
#
# COMPACT_ATOMS: atom_id res chain seq x y z
N ASN A 1 5.65 -13.03 -3.20
CA ASN A 1 5.51 -13.45 -1.78
C ASN A 1 6.85 -13.89 -1.18
N PHE A 2 7.92 -13.13 -1.40
CA PHE A 2 9.27 -13.41 -0.88
C PHE A 2 9.28 -13.38 0.66
N GLY A 3 10.02 -14.29 1.28
CA GLY A 3 10.03 -14.50 2.73
C GLY A 3 9.01 -15.53 3.22
N ALA A 4 8.18 -16.10 2.33
CA ALA A 4 7.21 -17.13 2.67
C ALA A 4 7.80 -18.56 2.64
N LEU A 5 8.83 -18.79 1.84
CA LEU A 5 9.47 -20.10 1.67
C LEU A 5 10.65 -20.29 2.62
N LYS A 6 10.89 -21.52 3.04
CA LYS A 6 11.96 -21.84 4.02
C LYS A 6 13.36 -21.44 3.54
N ASP A 7 13.59 -21.49 2.23
CA ASP A 7 14.90 -21.20 1.61
C ASP A 7 15.10 -19.74 1.22
N ASP A 8 14.10 -18.85 1.44
CA ASP A 8 14.20 -17.44 1.07
C ASP A 8 15.29 -16.70 1.86
N LEU A 9 15.53 -17.07 3.12
CA LEU A 9 16.64 -16.51 3.90
C LEU A 9 18.01 -16.92 3.32
N ALA A 10 18.18 -18.20 2.95
CA ALA A 10 19.41 -18.67 2.33
C ALA A 10 19.67 -18.02 0.96
N LYS A 11 18.60 -17.80 0.16
CA LYS A 11 18.69 -17.04 -1.09
C LYS A 11 19.10 -15.59 -0.85
N THR A 12 18.55 -14.97 0.21
CA THR A 12 18.93 -13.61 0.59
C THR A 12 20.42 -13.52 0.95
N GLN A 13 20.91 -14.45 1.74
CA GLN A 13 22.33 -14.51 2.09
C GLN A 13 23.20 -14.63 0.84
N LEU A 14 22.86 -15.53 -0.09
CA LEU A 14 23.57 -15.66 -1.36
C LEU A 14 23.58 -14.34 -2.16
N ILE A 15 22.47 -13.64 -2.24
CA ILE A 15 22.39 -12.34 -2.93
C ILE A 15 23.30 -11.30 -2.27
N CYS A 16 23.34 -11.26 -0.94
CA CYS A 16 24.24 -10.39 -0.18
C CYS A 16 25.71 -10.73 -0.42
N ASP A 17 26.05 -12.01 -0.47
CA ASP A 17 27.41 -12.45 -0.74
C ASP A 17 27.87 -12.13 -2.18
N LEU A 18 26.98 -12.31 -3.16
CA LEU A 18 27.23 -11.90 -4.54
C LEU A 18 27.46 -10.38 -4.64
N LYS A 19 26.66 -9.58 -3.92
CA LYS A 19 26.91 -8.14 -3.86
C LYS A 19 28.26 -7.79 -3.27
N LYS A 20 28.66 -8.44 -2.18
CA LYS A 20 29.99 -8.22 -1.57
C LYS A 20 31.12 -8.59 -2.52
N GLN A 21 30.97 -9.71 -3.24
CA GLN A 21 32.01 -10.23 -4.13
C GLN A 21 32.12 -9.47 -5.46
N TYR A 22 30.96 -9.08 -6.05
CA TYR A 22 30.92 -8.55 -7.41
C TYR A 22 30.38 -7.13 -7.52
N GLY A 23 29.92 -6.52 -6.41
CA GLY A 23 29.29 -5.20 -6.40
C GLY A 23 27.83 -5.20 -6.95
N LEU A 24 27.29 -6.35 -7.33
CA LEU A 24 25.98 -6.53 -7.94
C LEU A 24 25.17 -7.60 -7.18
N PRO A 25 23.82 -7.51 -7.18
CA PRO A 25 22.98 -6.44 -7.77
C PRO A 25 23.08 -5.12 -6.99
N SER A 26 22.69 -4.01 -7.63
CA SER A 26 22.64 -2.70 -6.95
C SER A 26 21.46 -2.61 -5.98
N THR A 27 20.34 -3.27 -6.29
CA THR A 27 19.14 -3.32 -5.47
C THR A 27 18.40 -4.64 -5.65
N PHE A 28 17.60 -5.00 -4.66
CA PHE A 28 16.73 -6.19 -4.69
C PHE A 28 15.29 -5.78 -4.37
N ALA A 29 14.46 -5.63 -5.41
CA ALA A 29 13.04 -5.33 -5.28
C ALA A 29 12.21 -6.61 -5.43
N THR A 30 11.22 -6.80 -4.57
CA THR A 30 10.37 -8.00 -4.57
C THR A 30 8.99 -7.71 -4.01
N SER A 31 8.05 -8.62 -4.30
CA SER A 31 6.75 -8.67 -3.62
C SER A 31 6.87 -9.49 -2.34
N TRP A 32 6.62 -8.85 -1.21
CA TRP A 32 6.77 -9.45 0.12
C TRP A 32 5.67 -10.44 0.48
N SER A 33 5.97 -11.33 1.39
CA SER A 33 4.98 -12.16 2.07
C SER A 33 3.94 -11.28 2.77
N LYS A 34 2.66 -11.64 2.65
CA LYS A 34 1.56 -10.94 3.35
C LYS A 34 1.64 -11.04 4.87
N LYS A 35 2.33 -12.07 5.39
CA LYS A 35 2.57 -12.24 6.83
C LYS A 35 3.98 -11.75 7.17
N HIS A 36 4.06 -10.80 8.06
CA HIS A 36 5.33 -10.48 8.71
C HIS A 36 5.67 -11.61 9.70
N SER A 37 6.77 -12.28 9.46
CA SER A 37 7.28 -13.36 10.31
C SER A 37 8.70 -13.03 10.77
N PRO A 38 9.25 -13.70 11.79
CA PRO A 38 10.66 -13.52 12.18
C PRO A 38 11.62 -13.69 10.99
N GLN A 39 11.37 -14.66 10.10
CA GLN A 39 12.17 -14.85 8.89
C GLN A 39 12.08 -13.64 7.94
N VAL A 40 10.88 -13.08 7.72
CA VAL A 40 10.72 -11.87 6.90
C VAL A 40 11.46 -10.69 7.50
N GLN A 41 11.38 -10.51 8.82
CA GLN A 41 12.12 -9.47 9.53
C GLN A 41 13.62 -9.61 9.34
N GLU A 42 14.16 -10.82 9.51
CA GLU A 42 15.59 -11.12 9.32
C GLU A 42 16.03 -10.84 7.88
N ILE A 43 15.26 -11.27 6.88
CA ILE A 43 15.51 -10.99 5.46
C ILE A 43 15.55 -9.48 5.19
N VAL A 44 14.57 -8.75 5.69
CA VAL A 44 14.47 -7.29 5.50
C VAL A 44 15.68 -6.57 6.09
N LEU A 45 16.05 -6.91 7.32
CA LEU A 45 17.23 -6.33 7.99
C LEU A 45 18.52 -6.67 7.26
N LEU A 46 18.69 -7.93 6.82
CA LEU A 46 19.87 -8.38 6.07
C LEU A 46 20.02 -7.63 4.74
N LEU A 47 18.94 -7.48 3.98
CA LEU A 47 18.94 -6.71 2.73
C LEU A 47 19.24 -5.22 2.98
N ASN A 48 18.65 -4.64 4.01
CA ASN A 48 18.89 -3.24 4.37
C ASN A 48 20.35 -2.98 4.75
N GLN A 49 20.92 -3.80 5.61
CA GLN A 49 22.33 -3.71 6.03
C GLN A 49 23.32 -3.84 4.88
N ASN A 50 22.95 -4.55 3.81
CA ASN A 50 23.78 -4.69 2.62
C ASN A 50 23.44 -3.67 1.52
N GLY A 51 22.59 -2.66 1.80
CA GLY A 51 22.22 -1.61 0.84
C GLY A 51 21.50 -2.16 -0.39
N LEU A 52 20.72 -3.25 -0.21
CA LEU A 52 19.97 -3.93 -1.26
C LEU A 52 18.49 -3.60 -1.24
N LEU A 53 17.98 -3.16 -0.08
CA LEU A 53 16.55 -2.94 0.13
C LEU A 53 16.11 -1.55 -0.34
N PRO A 54 15.30 -1.42 -1.38
CA PRO A 54 14.74 -0.13 -1.76
C PRO A 54 13.68 0.36 -0.76
N HIS A 55 12.82 -0.54 -0.32
CA HIS A 55 11.83 -0.35 0.74
C HIS A 55 11.20 -1.69 1.14
N TYR A 56 10.72 -1.75 2.38
CA TYR A 56 9.87 -2.84 2.87
C TYR A 56 8.41 -2.40 2.85
N GLN A 57 7.53 -3.17 2.20
CA GLN A 57 6.14 -2.81 2.00
C GLN A 57 5.18 -3.76 2.72
N LEU A 58 4.31 -3.19 3.56
CA LEU A 58 3.21 -3.92 4.18
C LEU A 58 1.92 -3.73 3.34
N ALA A 59 1.45 -4.83 2.75
CA ALA A 59 0.25 -4.84 1.91
C ALA A 59 -1.04 -4.88 2.76
N LEU A 60 -1.37 -3.78 3.44
CA LEU A 60 -2.59 -3.65 4.23
C LEU A 60 -3.83 -3.48 3.33
N GLN A 61 -3.72 -2.74 2.25
CA GLN A 61 -4.69 -2.48 1.18
C GLN A 61 -5.95 -1.74 1.60
N THR A 62 -6.58 -2.06 2.70
CA THR A 62 -7.67 -1.33 3.33
C THR A 62 -7.72 -1.69 4.81
N LEU A 63 -8.27 -0.82 5.65
CA LEU A 63 -8.57 -1.12 7.05
C LEU A 63 -10.09 -1.22 7.28
N THR A 64 -10.90 -1.00 6.25
CA THR A 64 -12.36 -1.04 6.32
C THR A 64 -12.84 -2.48 6.48
N PRO A 65 -13.56 -2.82 7.59
CA PRO A 65 -13.92 -4.20 7.89
C PRO A 65 -14.72 -4.89 6.79
N LEU A 66 -15.72 -4.19 6.23
CA LEU A 66 -16.57 -4.74 5.16
C LEU A 66 -15.77 -5.01 3.88
N ALA A 67 -14.86 -4.11 3.49
CA ALA A 67 -14.00 -4.33 2.33
C ALA A 67 -13.04 -5.50 2.53
N LEU A 68 -12.53 -5.70 3.75
CA LEU A 68 -11.72 -6.87 4.11
C LEU A 68 -12.54 -8.17 4.01
N GLU A 69 -13.76 -8.17 4.52
CA GLU A 69 -14.67 -9.31 4.47
C GLU A 69 -14.99 -9.69 3.02
N LEU A 70 -15.48 -8.74 2.23
CA LEU A 70 -15.87 -8.96 0.82
C LEU A 70 -14.70 -9.38 -0.07
N SER A 71 -13.50 -8.90 0.21
CA SER A 71 -12.28 -9.32 -0.51
C SER A 71 -11.63 -10.60 0.05
N ASN A 72 -12.27 -11.26 1.01
CA ASN A 72 -11.75 -12.44 1.71
C ASN A 72 -10.32 -12.24 2.23
N ARG A 73 -10.06 -11.08 2.82
CA ARG A 73 -8.74 -10.69 3.34
C ARG A 73 -8.75 -10.64 4.86
N LYS A 74 -7.64 -11.07 5.42
CA LYS A 74 -7.35 -10.92 6.85
C LYS A 74 -6.11 -10.06 7.00
N ASN A 75 -6.30 -8.81 7.38
CA ASN A 75 -5.18 -7.94 7.68
C ASN A 75 -4.60 -8.20 9.06
N MET A 76 -3.37 -7.75 9.21
CA MET A 76 -2.73 -7.61 10.49
C MET A 76 -3.44 -6.50 11.29
N ALA A 77 -3.80 -6.77 12.54
CA ALA A 77 -4.40 -5.77 13.41
C ALA A 77 -3.42 -4.64 13.75
N ALA A 78 -3.93 -3.47 14.10
CA ALA A 78 -3.13 -2.27 14.39
C ALA A 78 -2.05 -2.52 15.46
N ASN A 79 -2.40 -3.24 16.53
CA ASN A 79 -1.47 -3.61 17.60
C ASN A 79 -0.31 -4.51 17.14
N LYS A 80 -0.34 -5.02 15.91
CA LYS A 80 0.72 -5.83 15.31
C LYS A 80 1.54 -5.05 14.30
N TYR A 81 0.91 -4.26 13.39
CA TYR A 81 1.68 -3.54 12.38
C TYR A 81 2.37 -2.27 12.93
N GLN A 82 1.79 -1.62 13.95
CA GLN A 82 2.42 -0.45 14.57
C GLN A 82 3.78 -0.76 15.21
N PRO A 83 3.94 -1.83 16.03
CA PRO A 83 5.25 -2.24 16.53
C PRO A 83 6.24 -2.59 15.41
N ILE A 84 5.78 -3.20 14.31
CA ILE A 84 6.63 -3.50 13.16
C ILE A 84 7.14 -2.20 12.53
N ALA A 85 6.23 -1.24 12.26
CA ALA A 85 6.61 0.05 11.70
C ALA A 85 7.64 0.77 12.58
N LYS A 86 7.46 0.75 13.91
CA LYS A 86 8.39 1.31 14.87
C LYS A 86 9.75 0.60 14.83
N ALA A 87 9.77 -0.72 14.91
CA ALA A 87 11.01 -1.51 14.89
C ALA A 87 11.80 -1.32 13.58
N MET A 88 11.09 -1.22 12.44
CA MET A 88 11.72 -0.95 11.15
C MET A 88 12.31 0.48 11.11
N ALA A 89 11.59 1.47 11.63
CA ALA A 89 12.09 2.84 11.73
C ALA A 89 13.33 2.94 12.63
N GLU A 90 13.34 2.26 13.78
CA GLU A 90 14.51 2.18 14.69
C GLU A 90 15.73 1.51 14.05
N ALA A 91 15.51 0.65 13.06
CA ALA A 91 16.57 -0.03 12.29
C ALA A 91 16.91 0.69 10.97
N ASP A 92 16.46 1.93 10.77
CA ASP A 92 16.63 2.70 9.53
C ASP A 92 16.17 1.96 8.27
N VAL A 93 15.17 1.09 8.40
CA VAL A 93 14.58 0.38 7.27
C VAL A 93 13.52 1.28 6.63
N PRO A 94 13.63 1.58 5.32
CA PRO A 94 12.59 2.33 4.62
C PRO A 94 11.32 1.47 4.51
N ILE A 95 10.32 1.78 5.33
CA ILE A 95 9.04 1.07 5.38
C ILE A 95 7.90 1.89 4.78
N ALA A 96 7.02 1.23 4.04
CA ALA A 96 5.80 1.80 3.49
C ALA A 96 4.59 0.88 3.76
N ALA A 97 3.40 1.46 3.83
CA ALA A 97 2.14 0.73 3.75
C ALA A 97 1.55 0.84 2.33
N GLU A 98 0.69 -0.11 1.98
CA GLU A 98 -0.09 -0.08 0.75
C GLU A 98 -1.57 0.11 1.06
N LEU A 99 -2.22 1.04 0.35
CA LEU A 99 -3.65 1.31 0.44
C LEU A 99 -4.26 1.24 -0.96
N ILE A 100 -5.46 0.69 -1.08
CA ILE A 100 -6.22 0.61 -2.32
C ILE A 100 -7.54 1.34 -2.14
N TRP A 101 -7.87 2.24 -3.07
CA TRP A 101 -9.17 2.88 -3.20
C TRP A 101 -10.04 2.15 -4.21
N GLY A 102 -11.32 2.01 -3.90
CA GLY A 102 -12.34 1.50 -4.82
C GLY A 102 -12.69 0.02 -4.64
N LEU A 103 -12.26 -0.61 -3.55
CA LEU A 103 -12.70 -1.96 -3.20
C LEU A 103 -14.19 -1.95 -2.82
N PRO A 104 -15.02 -2.89 -3.33
CA PRO A 104 -16.37 -3.09 -2.82
C PRO A 104 -16.36 -3.30 -1.31
N GLY A 105 -17.25 -2.61 -0.59
CA GLY A 105 -17.28 -2.60 0.86
C GLY A 105 -16.54 -1.41 1.51
N ASP A 106 -15.76 -0.64 0.74
CA ASP A 106 -15.17 0.62 1.19
C ASP A 106 -16.13 1.79 0.92
N ASN A 107 -15.83 2.97 1.45
CA ASN A 107 -16.47 4.25 1.14
C ASN A 107 -15.47 5.38 1.35
N LEU A 108 -15.78 6.57 0.87
CA LEU A 108 -14.84 7.69 0.89
C LEU A 108 -14.42 8.10 2.30
N ALA A 109 -15.35 8.12 3.25
CA ALA A 109 -15.05 8.49 4.64
C ALA A 109 -14.14 7.46 5.33
N ASP A 110 -14.33 6.17 5.06
CA ASP A 110 -13.46 5.10 5.56
C ASP A 110 -12.07 5.17 4.91
N PHE A 111 -12.02 5.42 3.60
CA PHE A 111 -10.76 5.60 2.89
C PHE A 111 -9.93 6.75 3.45
N GLU A 112 -10.55 7.90 3.72
CA GLU A 112 -9.89 9.05 4.36
C GLU A 112 -9.36 8.71 5.75
N ARG A 113 -10.17 8.05 6.58
CA ARG A 113 -9.71 7.59 7.91
C ARG A 113 -8.57 6.59 7.81
N ASN A 114 -8.61 5.67 6.85
CA ASN A 114 -7.54 4.71 6.61
C ASN A 114 -6.25 5.43 6.21
N LEU A 115 -6.34 6.41 5.31
CA LEU A 115 -5.21 7.23 4.87
C LEU A 115 -4.59 7.98 6.06
N ASP A 116 -5.38 8.70 6.84
CA ASP A 116 -4.89 9.47 7.99
C ASP A 116 -4.28 8.55 9.05
N THR A 117 -4.90 7.41 9.33
CA THR A 117 -4.41 6.40 10.28
C THR A 117 -3.04 5.85 9.85
N LEU A 118 -2.89 5.54 8.58
CA LEU A 118 -1.65 4.98 8.06
C LEU A 118 -0.54 6.04 7.95
N LEU A 119 -0.87 7.29 7.58
CA LEU A 119 0.09 8.40 7.55
C LEU A 119 0.63 8.73 8.96
N ALA A 120 -0.15 8.56 10.00
CA ALA A 120 0.33 8.70 11.38
C ALA A 120 1.33 7.59 11.78
N THR A 121 1.24 6.41 11.16
CA THR A 121 2.04 5.24 11.51
C THR A 121 3.26 5.06 10.60
N PHE A 122 3.07 5.21 9.29
CA PHE A 122 4.09 4.93 8.29
C PHE A 122 4.67 6.22 7.71
N PRO A 123 5.99 6.27 7.45
CA PRO A 123 6.61 7.42 6.80
C PRO A 123 6.17 7.59 5.36
N ASN A 124 5.73 6.50 4.73
CA ASN A 124 5.29 6.49 3.34
C ASN A 124 4.12 5.53 3.12
N ILE A 125 3.23 5.89 2.20
CA ILE A 125 2.08 5.07 1.78
C ILE A 125 2.00 5.06 0.27
N ASN A 126 1.95 3.86 -0.32
CA ASN A 126 1.65 3.68 -1.74
C ASN A 126 0.14 3.48 -1.90
N ILE A 127 -0.51 4.37 -2.62
CA ILE A 127 -1.96 4.31 -2.84
C ILE A 127 -2.25 3.97 -4.29
N PHE A 128 -3.13 2.99 -4.49
CA PHE A 128 -3.53 2.53 -5.81
C PHE A 128 -5.05 2.60 -5.98
N GLY A 129 -5.52 2.91 -7.19
CA GLY A 129 -6.89 2.65 -7.58
C GLY A 129 -7.13 1.16 -7.78
N TYR A 130 -8.26 0.65 -7.33
CA TYR A 130 -8.61 -0.76 -7.55
C TYR A 130 -8.83 -1.01 -9.04
N THR A 131 -8.02 -1.91 -9.59
CA THR A 131 -8.13 -2.35 -10.97
C THR A 131 -8.92 -3.65 -11.04
N LEU A 132 -10.08 -3.60 -11.67
CA LEU A 132 -10.93 -4.75 -11.93
C LEU A 132 -10.35 -5.56 -13.09
N LEU A 133 -9.91 -6.78 -12.81
CA LEU A 133 -9.27 -7.64 -13.78
C LEU A 133 -10.17 -8.83 -14.14
N PRO A 134 -10.27 -9.22 -15.42
CA PRO A 134 -10.97 -10.43 -15.84
C PRO A 134 -10.50 -11.66 -15.06
N GLY A 135 -11.44 -12.52 -14.68
CA GLY A 135 -11.16 -13.74 -13.91
C GLY A 135 -10.99 -13.53 -12.41
N THR A 136 -11.17 -12.32 -11.89
CA THR A 136 -11.27 -12.08 -10.45
C THR A 136 -12.71 -12.17 -9.97
N GLU A 137 -12.91 -12.53 -8.69
CA GLU A 137 -14.25 -12.68 -8.11
C GLU A 137 -15.11 -11.42 -8.28
N PHE A 138 -14.56 -10.24 -8.02
CA PHE A 138 -15.28 -8.98 -8.21
C PHE A 138 -15.61 -8.68 -9.69
N TYR A 139 -14.79 -9.16 -10.63
CA TYR A 139 -15.11 -9.04 -12.06
C TYR A 139 -16.30 -9.92 -12.42
N GLU A 140 -16.32 -11.17 -11.98
CA GLU A 140 -17.40 -12.12 -12.25
C GLU A 140 -18.71 -11.72 -11.57
N LYS A 141 -18.62 -11.16 -10.37
CA LYS A 141 -19.77 -10.70 -9.57
C LYS A 141 -20.06 -9.20 -9.70
N ARG A 142 -19.58 -8.56 -10.77
CA ARG A 142 -19.68 -7.09 -10.93
C ARG A 142 -21.12 -6.56 -10.83
N HIS A 143 -22.12 -7.33 -11.29
CA HIS A 143 -23.53 -6.97 -11.19
C HIS A 143 -24.06 -7.04 -9.74
N GLU A 144 -23.63 -8.04 -8.98
CA GLU A 144 -24.00 -8.21 -7.57
C GLU A 144 -23.51 -7.03 -6.73
N TYR A 145 -22.27 -6.62 -6.93
CA TYR A 145 -21.65 -5.48 -6.25
C TYR A 145 -21.97 -4.13 -6.90
N GLN A 146 -22.79 -4.08 -7.96
CA GLN A 146 -23.16 -2.87 -8.71
C GLN A 146 -21.91 -2.07 -9.15
N ILE A 147 -20.84 -2.77 -9.55
CA ILE A 147 -19.56 -2.15 -9.89
C ILE A 147 -19.70 -1.34 -11.18
N LYS A 148 -19.32 -0.07 -11.09
CA LYS A 148 -19.12 0.85 -12.20
C LYS A 148 -17.63 1.06 -12.38
N ALA A 149 -17.15 0.85 -13.60
CA ALA A 149 -15.73 0.89 -13.90
C ALA A 149 -15.48 1.57 -15.25
N ILE A 150 -14.32 2.17 -15.38
CA ILE A 150 -13.85 2.83 -16.62
C ILE A 150 -12.58 2.14 -17.13
N PRO A 151 -12.39 2.04 -18.45
CA PRO A 151 -11.19 1.43 -19.02
C PRO A 151 -9.91 2.13 -18.55
N VAL A 152 -8.90 1.34 -18.21
CA VAL A 152 -7.56 1.85 -17.90
C VAL A 152 -6.76 2.00 -19.19
N ALA A 153 -6.32 3.21 -19.50
CA ALA A 153 -5.42 3.47 -20.61
C ALA A 153 -3.97 3.12 -20.23
N GLY A 154 -3.19 2.59 -21.20
CA GLY A 154 -1.73 2.49 -21.07
C GLY A 154 -1.16 1.13 -20.69
N TYR A 155 -1.97 0.10 -20.46
CA TYR A 155 -1.48 -1.26 -20.17
C TYR A 155 -1.37 -2.16 -21.41
N GLY A 156 -1.12 -1.58 -22.58
CA GLY A 156 -0.99 -2.34 -23.84
C GLY A 156 -2.29 -3.08 -24.17
N LYS A 157 -2.21 -4.42 -24.33
CA LYS A 157 -3.36 -5.27 -24.64
C LYS A 157 -4.14 -5.73 -23.39
N ALA A 158 -3.67 -5.42 -22.18
CA ALA A 158 -4.36 -5.78 -20.95
C ALA A 158 -5.66 -4.97 -20.81
N LYS A 159 -6.75 -5.68 -20.54
CA LYS A 159 -8.07 -5.08 -20.31
C LYS A 159 -8.29 -4.94 -18.80
N GLY A 160 -7.74 -3.88 -18.22
CA GLY A 160 -8.06 -3.50 -16.84
C GLY A 160 -9.11 -2.38 -16.85
N GLU A 161 -9.88 -2.28 -15.78
CA GLU A 161 -10.86 -1.22 -15.57
C GLU A 161 -10.66 -0.64 -14.16
N TYR A 162 -10.64 0.69 -14.00
CA TYR A 162 -10.69 1.30 -12.67
C TYR A 162 -12.12 1.35 -12.15
N VAL A 163 -12.31 0.86 -10.93
CA VAL A 163 -13.61 0.95 -10.25
C VAL A 163 -13.83 2.39 -9.80
N VAL A 164 -14.93 2.98 -10.26
CA VAL A 164 -15.33 4.37 -9.96
C VAL A 164 -16.64 4.45 -9.15
N GLY A 165 -17.28 3.32 -8.90
CA GLY A 165 -18.48 3.24 -8.08
C GLY A 165 -18.88 1.80 -7.80
N CYS A 166 -19.58 1.56 -6.70
CA CYS A 166 -20.16 0.26 -6.38
C CYS A 166 -21.35 0.44 -5.40
N HIS A 167 -21.87 -0.65 -4.86
CA HIS A 167 -22.99 -0.63 -3.92
C HIS A 167 -22.71 0.13 -2.59
N THR A 168 -21.43 0.41 -2.26
CA THR A 168 -21.05 1.09 -1.01
C THR A 168 -20.54 2.52 -1.21
N PHE A 169 -20.28 2.95 -2.44
CA PHE A 169 -19.92 4.34 -2.76
C PHE A 169 -20.41 4.73 -4.17
N SER A 170 -20.79 5.98 -4.31
CA SER A 170 -21.25 6.58 -5.57
C SER A 170 -20.10 6.86 -6.54
N GLU A 171 -20.42 7.13 -7.82
CA GLU A 171 -19.40 7.56 -8.80
C GLU A 171 -18.74 8.89 -8.41
N GLN A 172 -19.50 9.80 -7.78
CA GLN A 172 -18.95 11.06 -7.29
C GLN A 172 -17.89 10.82 -6.22
N GLU A 173 -18.17 9.96 -5.22
CA GLU A 173 -17.19 9.56 -4.19
C GLU A 173 -16.02 8.81 -4.80
N GLY A 174 -16.28 7.99 -5.83
CA GLY A 174 -15.24 7.30 -6.59
C GLY A 174 -14.24 8.29 -7.18
N ILE A 175 -14.72 9.31 -7.86
CA ILE A 175 -13.89 10.38 -8.46
C ILE A 175 -13.15 11.16 -7.38
N GLU A 176 -13.82 11.54 -6.29
CA GLU A 176 -13.18 12.26 -5.18
C GLU A 176 -12.04 11.47 -4.54
N GLY A 177 -12.19 10.15 -4.38
CA GLY A 177 -11.11 9.29 -3.90
C GLY A 177 -9.91 9.23 -4.87
N TYR A 178 -10.12 9.23 -6.19
CA TYR A 178 -9.03 9.35 -7.16
C TYR A 178 -8.34 10.72 -7.11
N PHE A 179 -9.09 11.79 -6.84
CA PHE A 179 -8.48 13.10 -6.59
C PHE A 179 -7.63 13.10 -5.34
N LEU A 180 -8.07 12.47 -4.25
CA LEU A 180 -7.24 12.30 -3.05
C LEU A 180 -5.94 11.54 -3.33
N ILE A 181 -5.98 10.49 -4.15
CA ILE A 181 -4.79 9.78 -4.60
C ILE A 181 -3.86 10.72 -5.36
N SER A 182 -4.40 11.49 -6.30
CA SER A 182 -3.63 12.43 -7.10
C SER A 182 -2.99 13.52 -6.25
N ALA A 183 -3.74 14.09 -5.29
CA ALA A 183 -3.23 15.05 -4.33
C ALA A 183 -2.12 14.46 -3.46
N HIS A 184 -2.29 13.24 -2.97
CA HIS A 184 -1.27 12.52 -2.20
C HIS A 184 0.01 12.32 -3.01
N ILE A 185 -0.11 11.90 -4.28
CA ILE A 185 1.04 11.73 -5.16
C ILE A 185 1.77 13.07 -5.36
N ILE A 186 1.06 14.15 -5.63
CA ILE A 186 1.66 15.46 -5.90
C ILE A 186 2.31 16.03 -4.64
N LEU A 187 1.60 16.04 -3.51
CA LEU A 187 2.05 16.72 -2.30
C LEU A 187 3.08 15.92 -1.51
N ILE A 188 2.94 14.61 -1.44
CA ILE A 188 3.79 13.75 -0.61
C ILE A 188 4.88 13.10 -1.46
N HIS A 189 4.53 12.30 -2.45
CA HIS A 189 5.51 11.62 -3.31
C HIS A 189 6.23 12.57 -4.27
N GLY A 190 5.56 13.59 -4.77
CA GLY A 190 6.15 14.66 -5.58
C GLY A 190 7.02 15.64 -4.80
N HIS A 191 7.17 15.42 -3.48
CA HIS A 191 7.98 16.21 -2.57
C HIS A 191 7.62 17.70 -2.51
N LEU A 192 6.37 18.05 -2.79
CA LEU A 192 5.96 19.45 -2.74
C LEU A 192 5.78 19.93 -1.28
N LEU A 193 5.10 19.11 -0.43
CA LEU A 193 4.87 19.40 0.99
C LEU A 193 5.13 18.18 1.90
N PRO A 194 6.21 17.41 1.73
CA PRO A 194 6.39 16.16 2.46
C PRO A 194 6.53 16.36 3.97
N LEU A 195 7.24 17.40 4.39
CA LEU A 195 7.44 17.69 5.82
C LEU A 195 6.16 18.24 6.46
N THR A 196 5.42 19.11 5.76
CA THR A 196 4.15 19.66 6.25
C THR A 196 3.13 18.56 6.47
N THR A 197 2.94 17.67 5.49
CA THR A 197 2.01 16.55 5.59
C THR A 197 2.43 15.56 6.68
N ARG A 198 3.73 15.31 6.83
CA ARG A 198 4.25 14.46 7.89
C ARG A 198 4.03 15.06 9.28
N PHE A 199 4.29 16.36 9.43
CA PHE A 199 4.02 17.07 10.67
C PHE A 199 2.54 17.01 11.04
N MET A 200 1.64 17.31 10.10
CA MET A 200 0.20 17.21 10.33
C MET A 200 -0.24 15.80 10.74
N ALA A 201 0.29 14.76 10.09
CA ALA A 201 -0.03 13.37 10.40
C ALA A 201 0.41 12.97 11.82
N LEU A 202 1.53 13.50 12.30
CA LEU A 202 2.05 13.20 13.65
C LEU A 202 1.37 14.00 14.74
N GLU A 203 1.09 15.29 14.51
CA GLU A 203 0.40 16.16 15.45
C GLU A 203 -1.10 15.83 15.59
N GLY A 204 -1.71 15.33 14.51
CA GLY A 204 -3.09 14.83 14.49
C GLY A 204 -4.17 15.90 14.74
N SER A 205 -3.80 17.18 14.80
CA SER A 205 -4.76 18.28 15.04
C SER A 205 -5.69 18.54 13.87
N VAL A 206 -5.20 18.33 12.64
CA VAL A 206 -5.96 18.41 11.39
C VAL A 206 -5.61 17.19 10.55
N PRO A 207 -6.62 16.41 10.10
CA PRO A 207 -6.38 15.27 9.23
C PRO A 207 -5.68 15.68 7.93
N VAL A 208 -4.73 14.89 7.47
CA VAL A 208 -4.02 15.14 6.20
C VAL A 208 -4.99 15.08 5.02
N SER A 209 -5.97 14.19 5.05
CA SER A 209 -7.06 14.09 4.07
C SER A 209 -7.79 15.43 3.88
N THR A 210 -7.97 16.21 4.95
CA THR A 210 -8.57 17.56 4.88
C THR A 210 -7.70 18.53 4.05
N LEU A 211 -6.38 18.47 4.18
CA LEU A 211 -5.46 19.25 3.34
C LEU A 211 -5.54 18.79 1.89
N LEU A 212 -5.48 17.48 1.67
CA LEU A 212 -5.51 16.91 0.31
C LEU A 212 -6.78 17.32 -0.45
N ARG A 213 -7.94 17.36 0.23
CA ARG A 213 -9.20 17.84 -0.37
C ARG A 213 -9.19 19.30 -0.77
N LYS A 214 -8.39 20.15 -0.13
CA LYS A 214 -8.36 21.60 -0.40
C LYS A 214 -7.39 22.00 -1.51
N VAL A 215 -6.51 21.10 -1.92
CA VAL A 215 -5.48 21.38 -2.92
C VAL A 215 -5.96 21.09 -4.35
N LEU A 216 -7.05 20.38 -4.50
CA LEU A 216 -7.71 20.05 -5.77
C LEU A 216 -9.01 20.78 -5.92
#